data_62dfa592ffbee054a47f16584ebea547
#
_entry.id   62dfa592ffbee054a47f16584ebea547
#
_cell.length_a   1.000
_cell.length_b   1.000
_cell.length_c   1.000
_cell.angle_alpha   90.00
_cell.angle_beta   90.00
_cell.angle_gamma   90.00
#
_symmetry.space_group_name_H-M   'P 1'
#
loop_
_entity.id
_entity.type
_entity.pdbx_description
1 polymer ?
#
loop_
_entity_poly.entity_id
_entity_poly.type
_entity_poly.pdbx_seq_one_letter_code
_entity_poly.pdbx_strand_id
1 'polypeptide(L)'
;MEIIEPDARIADLMGLLYTLVHVFHERTDLYQLEKDMEVDIDDLMPIVYTASNLGLVEIEQGDIWITEKGKLFSKSGISARKSMLKSAIVNMEPFVTAVRMEEFELKDMLEELEKTGINKYNTPAGVHNLEITLIEWGIYSGLLKKTDDGFRVVP
;
A
#
# COMPACT_ATOMS: atom_id res chain seq x y z
N MET A 1 6.56 -2.47 -12.99
CA MET A 1 6.94 -1.95 -11.67
C MET A 1 5.72 -1.91 -10.75
N GLU A 2 5.80 -2.58 -9.64
CA GLU A 2 4.71 -2.57 -8.68
C GLU A 2 4.64 -1.24 -7.95
N ILE A 3 3.43 -0.82 -7.61
CA ILE A 3 3.19 0.48 -7.00
C ILE A 3 2.15 0.36 -5.88
N ILE A 4 2.30 1.20 -4.85
CA ILE A 4 1.22 1.41 -3.90
C ILE A 4 0.28 2.40 -4.55
N GLU A 5 -0.96 1.98 -4.76
CA GLU A 5 -1.96 2.84 -5.40
C GLU A 5 -2.20 4.10 -4.57
N PRO A 6 -2.34 5.28 -5.23
CA PRO A 6 -2.46 6.55 -4.50
C PRO A 6 -3.59 6.61 -3.48
N ASP A 7 -4.67 5.88 -3.74
CA ASP A 7 -5.85 5.87 -2.86
C ASP A 7 -5.85 4.71 -1.85
N ALA A 8 -4.81 3.86 -1.86
CA ALA A 8 -4.72 2.75 -0.93
C ALA A 8 -4.29 3.24 0.45
N ARG A 9 -5.04 2.86 1.48
CA ARG A 9 -4.77 3.25 2.86
C ARG A 9 -4.55 2.00 3.71
N ILE A 10 -3.72 2.12 4.75
CA ILE A 10 -3.42 0.99 5.63
C ILE A 10 -4.69 0.50 6.33
N ALA A 11 -5.57 1.41 6.77
CA ALA A 11 -6.83 1.02 7.39
C ALA A 11 -7.68 0.14 6.47
N ASP A 12 -7.69 0.47 5.18
CA ASP A 12 -8.44 -0.32 4.18
C ASP A 12 -7.80 -1.69 3.98
N LEU A 13 -6.47 -1.75 3.98
CA LEU A 13 -5.75 -3.02 3.91
C LEU A 13 -6.13 -3.92 5.11
N MET A 14 -6.10 -3.37 6.31
CA MET A 14 -6.44 -4.13 7.50
C MET A 14 -7.90 -4.59 7.47
N GLY A 15 -8.81 -3.74 7.01
CA GLY A 15 -10.22 -4.09 6.83
C GLY A 15 -10.42 -5.20 5.81
N LEU A 16 -9.71 -5.14 4.69
CA LEU A 16 -9.77 -6.19 3.66
C LEU A 16 -9.32 -7.53 4.22
N LEU A 17 -8.17 -7.58 4.88
CA LEU A 17 -7.64 -8.83 5.42
C LEU A 17 -8.54 -9.39 6.52
N TYR A 18 -9.03 -8.52 7.40
CA TYR A 18 -9.98 -8.92 8.45
C TYR A 18 -11.23 -9.56 7.85
N THR A 19 -11.80 -8.94 6.84
CA THR A 19 -13.01 -9.43 6.18
C THR A 19 -12.77 -10.78 5.51
N LEU A 20 -11.64 -10.94 4.82
CA LEU A 20 -11.31 -12.22 4.20
C LEU A 20 -11.16 -13.34 5.23
N VAL A 21 -10.51 -13.07 6.35
CA VAL A 21 -10.27 -14.09 7.38
C VAL A 21 -11.55 -14.40 8.15
N HIS A 22 -12.27 -13.38 8.61
CA HIS A 22 -13.35 -13.57 9.61
C HIS A 22 -14.75 -13.68 9.03
N VAL A 23 -14.98 -13.12 7.84
CA VAL A 23 -16.32 -13.17 7.21
C VAL A 23 -16.38 -14.28 6.17
N PHE A 24 -15.35 -14.38 5.30
CA PHE A 24 -15.40 -15.27 4.15
C PHE A 24 -14.51 -16.52 4.27
N HIS A 25 -13.93 -16.75 5.42
CA HIS A 25 -13.07 -17.93 5.66
C HIS A 25 -11.98 -18.06 4.61
N GLU A 26 -11.28 -16.94 4.34
CA GLU A 26 -10.07 -16.82 3.52
C GLU A 26 -10.29 -16.62 2.02
N ARG A 27 -11.47 -16.89 1.47
CA ARG A 27 -11.72 -16.77 0.04
C ARG A 27 -13.14 -16.30 -0.28
N THR A 28 -13.25 -15.43 -1.28
CA THR A 28 -14.54 -14.99 -1.80
C THR A 28 -14.36 -14.47 -3.24
N ASP A 29 -15.42 -13.96 -3.83
CA ASP A 29 -15.32 -13.20 -5.09
C ASP A 29 -15.43 -11.70 -4.81
N LEU A 30 -14.99 -10.91 -5.78
CA LEU A 30 -14.97 -9.45 -5.64
C LEU A 30 -16.36 -8.84 -5.46
N TYR A 31 -17.38 -9.45 -6.06
CA TYR A 31 -18.77 -8.97 -5.91
C TYR A 31 -19.24 -9.09 -4.47
N GLN A 32 -19.02 -10.25 -3.85
CA GLN A 32 -19.39 -10.47 -2.45
C GLN A 32 -18.60 -9.57 -1.51
N LEU A 33 -17.32 -9.38 -1.82
CA LEU A 33 -16.43 -8.53 -1.03
C LEU A 33 -16.90 -7.07 -1.07
N GLU A 34 -17.21 -6.56 -2.26
CA GLU A 34 -17.75 -5.21 -2.44
C GLU A 34 -19.03 -5.01 -1.63
N LYS A 35 -19.92 -5.99 -1.70
CA LYS A 35 -21.18 -5.96 -1.00
C LYS A 35 -21.01 -5.97 0.52
N ASP A 36 -20.14 -6.84 1.04
CA ASP A 36 -19.93 -6.94 2.48
C ASP A 36 -19.22 -5.71 3.05
N MET A 37 -18.24 -5.20 2.34
CA MET A 37 -17.49 -4.01 2.77
C MET A 37 -18.24 -2.71 2.50
N GLU A 38 -19.34 -2.76 1.76
CA GLU A 38 -20.17 -1.59 1.41
C GLU A 38 -19.37 -0.50 0.71
N VAL A 39 -18.49 -0.90 -0.22
CA VAL A 39 -17.71 0.02 -1.04
C VAL A 39 -17.89 -0.34 -2.51
N ASP A 40 -17.85 0.68 -3.38
CA ASP A 40 -17.88 0.46 -4.83
C ASP A 40 -16.60 -0.22 -5.29
N ILE A 41 -16.69 -1.00 -6.35
CA ILE A 41 -15.54 -1.72 -6.90
C ILE A 41 -14.40 -0.76 -7.25
N ASP A 42 -14.71 0.43 -7.73
CA ASP A 42 -13.68 1.42 -8.09
C ASP A 42 -12.88 1.90 -6.87
N ASP A 43 -13.50 1.92 -5.69
CA ASP A 43 -12.84 2.32 -4.45
C ASP A 43 -12.16 1.13 -3.78
N LEU A 44 -12.65 -0.08 -4.04
CA LEU A 44 -12.07 -1.32 -3.49
C LEU A 44 -10.79 -1.72 -4.22
N MET A 45 -10.76 -1.60 -5.55
CA MET A 45 -9.66 -2.12 -6.36
C MET A 45 -8.29 -1.52 -6.02
N PRO A 46 -8.13 -0.24 -5.68
CA PRO A 46 -6.81 0.26 -5.28
C PRO A 46 -6.19 -0.52 -4.12
N ILE A 47 -6.99 -0.85 -3.10
CA ILE A 47 -6.45 -1.61 -1.96
C ILE A 47 -6.26 -3.09 -2.31
N VAL A 48 -7.12 -3.65 -3.15
CA VAL A 48 -6.99 -5.04 -3.61
C VAL A 48 -5.69 -5.20 -4.42
N TYR A 49 -5.44 -4.31 -5.38
CA TYR A 49 -4.20 -4.35 -6.17
C TYR A 49 -2.96 -4.15 -5.29
N THR A 50 -3.01 -3.19 -4.37
CA THR A 50 -1.90 -2.96 -3.46
C THR A 50 -1.65 -4.19 -2.57
N ALA A 51 -2.69 -4.79 -2.02
CA ALA A 51 -2.58 -6.01 -1.22
C ALA A 51 -1.98 -7.17 -2.03
N SER A 52 -2.38 -7.29 -3.30
CA SER A 52 -1.84 -8.29 -4.21
C SER A 52 -0.34 -8.05 -4.46
N ASN A 53 0.03 -6.80 -4.73
CA ASN A 53 1.42 -6.44 -4.97
C ASN A 53 2.30 -6.65 -3.73
N LEU A 54 1.72 -6.51 -2.54
CA LEU A 54 2.41 -6.82 -1.27
C LEU A 54 2.52 -8.32 -1.01
N GLY A 55 1.85 -9.14 -1.81
CA GLY A 55 1.85 -10.59 -1.63
C GLY A 55 0.90 -11.10 -0.55
N LEU A 56 -0.03 -10.26 -0.10
CA LEU A 56 -0.95 -10.60 0.99
C LEU A 56 -2.23 -11.27 0.52
N VAL A 57 -2.63 -11.02 -0.73
CA VAL A 57 -3.78 -11.66 -1.37
C VAL A 57 -3.43 -12.06 -2.79
N GLU A 58 -4.23 -12.96 -3.37
CA GLU A 58 -4.17 -13.29 -4.79
C GLU A 58 -5.55 -13.10 -5.39
N ILE A 59 -5.56 -12.69 -6.67
CA ILE A 59 -6.77 -12.44 -7.43
C ILE A 59 -6.70 -13.24 -8.71
N GLU A 60 -7.78 -13.96 -9.05
CA GLU A 60 -7.85 -14.71 -10.29
C GLU A 60 -9.31 -14.81 -10.74
N GLN A 61 -9.61 -14.32 -11.94
CA GLN A 61 -10.93 -14.43 -12.55
C GLN A 61 -12.07 -13.99 -11.64
N GLY A 62 -11.88 -12.86 -10.95
CA GLY A 62 -12.89 -12.30 -10.07
C GLY A 62 -12.91 -12.87 -8.65
N ASP A 63 -12.14 -13.92 -8.39
CA ASP A 63 -11.96 -14.46 -7.04
C ASP A 63 -10.79 -13.80 -6.34
N ILE A 64 -10.88 -13.74 -5.02
CA ILE A 64 -9.81 -13.21 -4.17
C ILE A 64 -9.64 -14.12 -2.96
N TRP A 65 -8.39 -14.37 -2.57
CA TRP A 65 -8.10 -15.12 -1.35
C TRP A 65 -6.85 -14.59 -0.67
N ILE A 66 -6.80 -14.80 0.65
CA ILE A 66 -5.64 -14.40 1.44
C ILE A 66 -4.53 -15.44 1.29
N THR A 67 -3.28 -14.98 1.16
CA THR A 67 -2.11 -15.85 1.06
C THR A 67 -1.64 -16.27 2.46
N GLU A 68 -0.70 -17.22 2.52
CA GLU A 68 -0.07 -17.59 3.80
C GLU A 68 0.64 -16.37 4.42
N LYS A 69 1.30 -15.55 3.59
CA LYS A 69 1.93 -14.30 4.03
C LYS A 69 0.88 -13.33 4.58
N GLY A 70 -0.27 -13.23 3.92
CA GLY A 70 -1.38 -12.39 4.37
C GLY A 70 -1.95 -12.84 5.71
N LYS A 71 -2.07 -14.15 5.90
CA LYS A 71 -2.53 -14.72 7.18
C LYS A 71 -1.55 -14.41 8.30
N LEU A 72 -0.26 -14.59 8.05
CA LEU A 72 0.78 -14.28 9.01
C LEU A 72 0.75 -12.79 9.39
N PHE A 73 0.64 -11.93 8.40
CA PHE A 73 0.53 -10.49 8.60
C PHE A 73 -0.70 -10.16 9.47
N SER A 74 -1.84 -10.74 9.14
CA SER A 74 -3.10 -10.48 9.85
C SER A 74 -3.03 -10.91 11.33
N LYS A 75 -2.32 -12.00 11.62
CA LYS A 75 -2.19 -12.55 12.98
C LYS A 75 -1.09 -11.89 13.79
N SER A 76 -0.19 -11.16 13.16
CA SER A 76 0.99 -10.59 13.81
C SER A 76 0.63 -9.36 14.64
N GLY A 77 1.42 -9.08 15.65
CA GLY A 77 1.31 -7.85 16.44
C GLY A 77 1.84 -6.64 15.67
N ILE A 78 1.67 -5.47 16.24
CA ILE A 78 2.00 -4.19 15.58
C ILE A 78 3.46 -4.13 15.13
N SER A 79 4.39 -4.51 16.00
CA SER A 79 5.82 -4.45 15.68
C SER A 79 6.19 -5.35 14.50
N ALA A 80 5.67 -6.57 14.50
CA ALA A 80 5.93 -7.53 13.42
C ALA A 80 5.29 -7.06 12.11
N ARG A 81 4.09 -6.51 12.15
CA ARG A 81 3.42 -5.95 10.96
C ARG A 81 4.22 -4.82 10.34
N LYS A 82 4.73 -3.91 11.17
CA LYS A 82 5.55 -2.80 10.69
C LYS A 82 6.81 -3.31 9.99
N SER A 83 7.46 -4.30 10.57
CA SER A 83 8.64 -4.91 9.98
C SER A 83 8.34 -5.58 8.65
N MET A 84 7.22 -6.32 8.57
CA MET A 84 6.80 -6.97 7.33
C MET A 84 6.45 -5.95 6.25
N LEU A 85 5.76 -4.86 6.61
CA LEU A 85 5.46 -3.78 5.67
C LEU A 85 6.74 -3.14 5.15
N LYS A 86 7.67 -2.82 6.03
CA LYS A 86 8.94 -2.21 5.64
C LYS A 86 9.66 -3.06 4.60
N SER A 87 9.75 -4.37 4.85
CA SER A 87 10.40 -5.30 3.93
C SER A 87 9.69 -5.40 2.57
N ALA A 88 8.37 -5.29 2.56
CA ALA A 88 7.59 -5.41 1.33
C ALA A 88 7.61 -4.12 0.50
N ILE A 89 7.45 -2.96 1.14
CA ILE A 89 7.31 -1.69 0.42
C ILE A 89 8.61 -1.20 -0.22
N VAL A 90 9.77 -1.65 0.25
CA VAL A 90 11.05 -1.24 -0.37
C VAL A 90 11.16 -1.69 -1.82
N ASN A 91 10.33 -2.63 -2.24
CA ASN A 91 10.28 -3.13 -3.61
C ASN A 91 9.16 -2.50 -4.44
N MET A 92 8.45 -1.54 -3.88
CA MET A 92 7.30 -0.91 -4.52
C MET A 92 7.47 0.60 -4.63
N GLU A 93 6.96 1.20 -5.71
CA GLU A 93 6.95 2.64 -5.82
C GLU A 93 5.83 3.25 -4.94
N PRO A 94 6.04 4.39 -4.35
CA PRO A 94 7.15 5.33 -4.55
C PRO A 94 8.41 5.03 -3.70
N PHE A 95 8.44 3.93 -2.97
CA PHE A 95 9.52 3.66 -2.00
C PHE A 95 10.83 3.21 -2.63
N VAL A 96 10.79 2.56 -3.79
CA VAL A 96 12.02 2.27 -4.55
C VAL A 96 12.75 3.58 -4.84
N THR A 97 12.02 4.58 -5.34
CA THR A 97 12.58 5.90 -5.62
C THR A 97 13.03 6.61 -4.34
N ALA A 98 12.23 6.53 -3.29
CA ALA A 98 12.56 7.14 -1.99
C ALA A 98 13.90 6.63 -1.45
N VAL A 99 14.10 5.32 -1.47
CA VAL A 99 15.34 4.70 -0.98
C VAL A 99 16.53 5.17 -1.81
N ARG A 100 16.36 5.26 -3.14
CA ARG A 100 17.41 5.72 -4.04
C ARG A 100 17.79 7.18 -3.77
N MET A 101 16.81 8.04 -3.48
CA MET A 101 17.04 9.46 -3.21
C MET A 101 17.60 9.73 -1.81
N GLU A 102 17.30 8.87 -0.87
CA GLU A 102 17.72 8.93 0.53
C GLU A 102 17.08 10.07 1.33
N GLU A 103 17.07 11.29 0.83
CA GLU A 103 16.43 12.46 1.44
C GLU A 103 15.83 13.30 0.33
N PHE A 104 14.62 13.80 0.53
CA PHE A 104 13.90 14.50 -0.53
C PHE A 104 12.75 15.33 0.03
N GLU A 105 12.40 16.36 -0.73
CA GLU A 105 11.16 17.09 -0.54
C GLU A 105 10.08 16.46 -1.42
N LEU A 106 8.82 16.68 -1.08
CA LEU A 106 7.69 16.12 -1.80
C LEU A 106 7.72 16.45 -3.30
N LYS A 107 8.04 17.70 -3.63
CA LYS A 107 8.12 18.16 -5.01
C LYS A 107 9.18 17.39 -5.81
N ASP A 108 10.33 17.17 -5.20
CA ASP A 108 11.44 16.46 -5.86
C ASP A 108 11.07 14.99 -6.12
N MET A 109 10.38 14.38 -5.17
CA MET A 109 9.91 13.00 -5.33
C MET A 109 8.92 12.91 -6.50
N LEU A 110 7.97 13.83 -6.59
CA LEU A 110 7.00 13.83 -7.66
C LEU A 110 7.68 13.98 -9.03
N GLU A 111 8.63 14.90 -9.14
CA GLU A 111 9.41 15.09 -10.37
C GLU A 111 10.20 13.83 -10.75
N GLU A 112 10.81 13.18 -9.77
CA GLU A 112 11.59 11.97 -10.03
C GLU A 112 10.72 10.81 -10.49
N LEU A 113 9.53 10.66 -9.89
CA LEU A 113 8.57 9.65 -10.33
C LEU A 113 8.14 9.88 -11.78
N GLU A 114 7.87 11.12 -12.16
CA GLU A 114 7.52 11.46 -13.56
C GLU A 114 8.66 11.10 -14.52
N LYS A 115 9.90 11.41 -14.17
CA LYS A 115 11.07 11.11 -14.99
C LYS A 115 11.23 9.62 -15.26
N THR A 116 10.82 8.79 -14.30
CA THR A 116 10.92 7.33 -14.45
C THR A 116 9.66 6.71 -15.03
N GLY A 117 8.71 7.54 -15.48
CA GLY A 117 7.48 7.07 -16.14
C GLY A 117 6.36 6.66 -15.20
N ILE A 118 6.47 7.00 -13.92
CA ILE A 118 5.43 6.66 -12.94
C ILE A 118 4.50 7.85 -12.80
N ASN A 119 3.32 7.75 -13.41
CA ASN A 119 2.38 8.85 -13.55
C ASN A 119 1.16 8.75 -12.63
N LYS A 120 1.05 7.72 -11.82
CA LYS A 120 -0.10 7.51 -10.92
C LYS A 120 -0.31 8.66 -9.94
N TYR A 121 0.77 9.31 -9.52
CA TYR A 121 0.72 10.44 -8.59
C TYR A 121 0.68 11.79 -9.30
N ASN A 122 0.74 11.80 -10.63
CA ASN A 122 0.70 13.03 -11.43
C ASN A 122 -0.74 13.38 -11.82
N THR A 123 -1.53 13.75 -10.82
CA THR A 123 -2.94 14.13 -10.97
C THR A 123 -3.19 15.37 -10.10
N PRO A 124 -4.35 16.03 -10.24
CA PRO A 124 -4.67 17.18 -9.38
C PRO A 124 -4.56 16.89 -7.88
N ALA A 125 -4.91 15.68 -7.45
CA ALA A 125 -4.79 15.27 -6.05
C ALA A 125 -3.46 14.56 -5.77
N GLY A 126 -2.59 14.40 -6.77
CA GLY A 126 -1.42 13.54 -6.71
C GLY A 126 -0.41 13.91 -5.63
N VAL A 127 -0.13 15.21 -5.45
CA VAL A 127 0.81 15.68 -4.44
C VAL A 127 0.30 15.31 -3.05
N HIS A 128 -0.98 15.54 -2.79
CA HIS A 128 -1.62 15.19 -1.53
C HIS A 128 -1.60 13.69 -1.28
N ASN A 129 -1.96 12.90 -2.30
CA ASN A 129 -1.95 11.44 -2.21
C ASN A 129 -0.55 10.89 -1.99
N LEU A 130 0.45 11.48 -2.63
CA LEU A 130 1.84 11.09 -2.43
C LEU A 130 2.28 11.34 -0.99
N GLU A 131 1.96 12.50 -0.45
CA GLU A 131 2.27 12.83 0.94
C GLU A 131 1.64 11.82 1.91
N ILE A 132 0.35 11.53 1.73
CA ILE A 132 -0.35 10.57 2.58
C ILE A 132 0.29 9.18 2.47
N THR A 133 0.63 8.75 1.25
CA THR A 133 1.27 7.45 1.03
C THR A 133 2.62 7.36 1.75
N LEU A 134 3.44 8.41 1.64
CA LEU A 134 4.73 8.44 2.31
C LEU A 134 4.58 8.40 3.84
N ILE A 135 3.57 9.05 4.37
CA ILE A 135 3.31 9.06 5.82
C ILE A 135 2.74 7.71 6.26
N GLU A 136 1.65 7.25 5.65
CA GLU A 136 0.95 6.04 6.10
C GLU A 136 1.77 4.77 5.91
N TRP A 137 2.45 4.65 4.78
CA TRP A 137 3.22 3.44 4.48
C TRP A 137 4.68 3.59 4.88
N GLY A 138 5.27 4.75 4.61
CA GLY A 138 6.69 4.98 4.83
C GLY A 138 7.04 5.24 6.29
N ILE A 139 6.39 6.19 6.91
CA ILE A 139 6.67 6.54 8.31
C ILE A 139 6.13 5.47 9.24
N TYR A 140 4.92 4.99 9.00
CA TYR A 140 4.31 3.96 9.84
C TYR A 140 5.17 2.70 9.92
N SER A 141 5.71 2.26 8.79
CA SER A 141 6.56 1.04 8.74
C SER A 141 7.95 1.24 9.32
N GLY A 142 8.37 2.48 9.55
CA GLY A 142 9.71 2.79 10.01
C GLY A 142 10.73 2.95 8.91
N LEU A 143 10.31 2.92 7.63
CA LEU A 143 11.23 3.11 6.50
C LEU A 143 11.68 4.55 6.38
N LEU A 144 10.77 5.49 6.59
CA LEU A 144 11.02 6.92 6.46
C LEU A 144 10.80 7.65 7.78
N LYS A 145 11.41 8.83 7.89
CA LYS A 145 11.05 9.78 8.94
C LYS A 145 10.87 11.16 8.33
N LYS A 146 10.05 11.96 8.97
CA LYS A 146 9.79 13.33 8.57
C LYS A 146 10.98 14.22 8.93
N THR A 147 11.37 15.12 8.01
CA THR A 147 12.35 16.18 8.26
C THR A 147 11.62 17.53 8.24
N ASP A 148 12.33 18.62 8.46
CA ASP A 148 11.72 19.95 8.44
C ASP A 148 11.02 20.25 7.11
N ASP A 149 11.63 19.87 6.01
CA ASP A 149 11.13 20.19 4.67
C ASP A 149 10.64 18.99 3.87
N GLY A 150 10.86 17.78 4.35
CA GLY A 150 10.52 16.59 3.57
C GLY A 150 10.64 15.30 4.34
N PHE A 151 11.33 14.33 3.74
CA PHE A 151 11.44 12.97 4.28
C PHE A 151 12.87 12.46 4.13
N ARG A 152 13.23 11.53 5.00
CA ARG A 152 14.52 10.86 4.94
C ARG A 152 14.37 9.37 5.24
N VAL A 153 15.13 8.53 4.51
CA VAL A 153 15.18 7.09 4.75
C VAL A 153 15.89 6.84 6.09
N VAL A 154 15.28 6.00 6.92
CA VAL A 154 15.87 5.56 8.19
C VAL A 154 16.93 4.51 7.89
N PRO A 155 18.18 4.69 8.35
CA PRO A 155 19.25 3.73 8.10
C PRO A 155 19.02 2.38 8.75
#